data_f700e8e5f5a1f1fb37229c162b08d1d3
#
_entry.id   f700e8e5f5a1f1fb37229c162b08d1d3
#
_cell.length_a   1.000
_cell.length_b   1.000
_cell.length_c   1.000
_cell.angle_alpha   90.00
_cell.angle_beta   90.00
_cell.angle_gamma   90.00
#
_symmetry.space_group_name_H-M   'P 1'
#
loop_
_entity.id
_entity.type
_entity.pdbx_description
1 polymer ?
#
loop_
_entity_poly.entity_id
_entity_poly.type
_entity_poly.pdbx_seq_one_letter_code
_entity_poly.pdbx_strand_id
1 'polypeptide(L)'
;MCIRDRVSSEETLVNKYIIQAMSAVPDGKPLKGLRVVLDCANGVFSEIMPKVFMELGAGVIAIGNKPDGWNINRDCGSQHVEKMVEAVCGAHAQLGIAVDGDGDRIIVCDEKGVRLDGDQVIAFLGQYLKGKSRLKGNAVVATIVSNPALDRFLKSQGVDCVRSGVGERYVIEEMKRHGANVGGEESGHMVLSDYARTGDAMIAALVVSQGLLESGKKMSEIFPLFVPMYKKRVDTLSLIHI
;
A
#
# COMPACT_ATOMS: atom_id res chain seq x y z
N MET A 1 8.58 -9.73 -36.10
CA MET A 1 8.29 -11.07 -35.52
C MET A 1 7.14 -10.86 -34.52
N CYS A 2 5.92 -11.25 -34.91
CA CYS A 2 4.79 -11.14 -33.97
C CYS A 2 4.91 -12.28 -32.95
N ILE A 3 5.20 -11.92 -31.71
CA ILE A 3 5.10 -12.86 -30.58
C ILE A 3 3.60 -13.09 -30.37
N ARG A 4 3.12 -14.30 -30.63
CA ARG A 4 1.77 -14.71 -30.22
C ARG A 4 1.87 -15.07 -28.75
N ASP A 5 1.50 -14.14 -27.90
CA ASP A 5 1.37 -14.42 -26.48
C ASP A 5 0.23 -15.41 -26.28
N ARG A 6 0.50 -16.46 -25.52
CA ARG A 6 -0.50 -17.45 -25.17
C ARG A 6 -1.11 -16.99 -23.84
N VAL A 7 -2.33 -16.49 -23.88
CA VAL A 7 -3.10 -16.19 -22.69
C VAL A 7 -3.69 -17.50 -22.17
N SER A 8 -3.33 -17.91 -20.96
CA SER A 8 -3.97 -19.00 -20.24
C SER A 8 -4.47 -18.47 -18.90
N SER A 9 -5.70 -18.79 -18.54
CA SER A 9 -6.21 -18.53 -17.20
C SER A 9 -5.96 -19.79 -16.35
N GLU A 10 -5.15 -19.63 -15.29
CA GLU A 10 -4.94 -20.69 -14.32
C GLU A 10 -5.49 -20.28 -12.95
N GLU A 11 -6.69 -20.75 -12.63
CA GLU A 11 -7.32 -20.55 -11.33
C GLU A 11 -6.42 -21.00 -10.17
N THR A 12 -5.61 -22.05 -10.39
CA THR A 12 -4.62 -22.55 -9.43
C THR A 12 -3.58 -21.51 -9.05
N LEU A 13 -3.13 -20.64 -10.00
CA LEU A 13 -2.14 -19.59 -9.71
C LEU A 13 -2.76 -18.46 -8.91
N VAL A 14 -4.00 -18.08 -9.24
CA VAL A 14 -4.74 -17.06 -8.48
C VAL A 14 -4.94 -17.52 -7.04
N ASN A 15 -5.33 -18.78 -6.82
CA ASN A 15 -5.51 -19.31 -5.48
C ASN A 15 -4.19 -19.37 -4.69
N LYS A 16 -3.07 -19.71 -5.33
CA LYS A 16 -1.75 -19.66 -4.69
C LYS A 16 -1.40 -18.25 -4.26
N TYR A 17 -1.66 -17.26 -5.11
CA TYR A 17 -1.45 -15.84 -4.78
C TYR A 17 -2.31 -15.42 -3.59
N ILE A 18 -3.60 -15.76 -3.58
CA ILE A 18 -4.53 -15.45 -2.49
C ILE A 18 -3.99 -16.01 -1.16
N ILE A 19 -3.60 -17.29 -1.14
CA ILE A 19 -3.04 -17.93 0.05
C ILE A 19 -1.78 -17.20 0.51
N GLN A 20 -0.89 -16.85 -0.42
CA GLN A 20 0.32 -16.09 -0.10
C GLN A 20 -0.01 -14.71 0.47
N ALA A 21 -0.92 -13.95 -0.14
CA ALA A 21 -1.33 -12.64 0.35
C ALA A 21 -1.97 -12.74 1.75
N MET A 22 -2.86 -13.72 1.97
CA MET A 22 -3.50 -13.93 3.27
C MET A 22 -2.51 -14.33 4.37
N SER A 23 -1.36 -14.93 4.03
CA SER A 23 -0.31 -15.24 5.02
C SER A 23 0.33 -14.00 5.66
N ALA A 24 0.06 -12.80 5.14
CA ALA A 24 0.51 -11.54 5.71
C ALA A 24 -0.18 -11.18 7.03
N VAL A 25 -1.35 -11.77 7.29
CA VAL A 25 -2.16 -11.57 8.50
C VAL A 25 -2.38 -12.91 9.22
N PRO A 26 -2.77 -12.90 10.51
CA PRO A 26 -3.05 -14.13 11.25
C PRO A 26 -4.17 -14.96 10.62
N ASP A 27 -4.15 -16.26 10.87
CA ASP A 27 -5.21 -17.18 10.43
C ASP A 27 -6.59 -16.84 11.03
N GLY A 28 -7.63 -17.29 10.37
CA GLY A 28 -9.00 -17.13 10.78
C GLY A 28 -9.67 -15.87 10.23
N LYS A 29 -10.24 -15.04 11.09
CA LYS A 29 -10.94 -13.80 10.70
C LYS A 29 -10.30 -12.57 11.35
N PRO A 30 -9.05 -12.26 11.01
CA PRO A 30 -8.29 -11.18 11.65
C PRO A 30 -8.88 -9.78 11.36
N LEU A 31 -9.67 -9.63 10.31
CA LEU A 31 -10.30 -8.35 9.94
C LEU A 31 -11.77 -8.26 10.40
N LYS A 32 -12.21 -9.16 11.29
CA LYS A 32 -13.58 -9.10 11.84
C LYS A 32 -13.80 -7.79 12.59
N GLY A 33 -14.86 -7.09 12.21
CA GLY A 33 -15.22 -5.78 12.77
C GLY A 33 -14.68 -4.58 11.99
N LEU A 34 -13.81 -4.79 11.02
CA LEU A 34 -13.40 -3.74 10.09
C LEU A 34 -14.51 -3.49 9.07
N ARG A 35 -14.89 -2.22 8.88
CA ARG A 35 -15.67 -1.75 7.74
C ARG A 35 -14.76 -0.93 6.84
N VAL A 36 -14.55 -1.38 5.61
CA VAL A 36 -13.58 -0.81 4.68
C VAL A 36 -14.19 -0.54 3.32
N VAL A 37 -13.80 0.57 2.71
CA VAL A 37 -14.05 0.85 1.30
C VAL A 37 -12.82 0.43 0.50
N LEU A 38 -13.02 -0.36 -0.56
CA LEU A 38 -11.97 -0.81 -1.47
C LEU A 38 -12.24 -0.25 -2.86
N ASP A 39 -11.37 0.63 -3.35
CA ASP A 39 -11.37 1.07 -4.74
C ASP A 39 -10.34 0.25 -5.52
N CYS A 40 -10.85 -0.65 -6.36
CA CYS A 40 -10.04 -1.61 -7.11
C CYS A 40 -9.58 -1.09 -8.49
N ALA A 41 -9.78 0.19 -8.78
CA ALA A 41 -9.36 0.84 -10.05
C ALA A 41 -9.86 0.16 -11.33
N ASN A 42 -10.89 -0.69 -11.27
CA ASN A 42 -11.29 -1.60 -12.36
C ASN A 42 -10.11 -2.42 -12.91
N GLY A 43 -9.15 -2.77 -12.05
CA GLY A 43 -7.91 -3.44 -12.36
C GLY A 43 -7.87 -4.89 -11.92
N VAL A 44 -6.66 -5.41 -11.73
CA VAL A 44 -6.39 -6.84 -11.40
C VAL A 44 -7.03 -7.30 -10.10
N PHE A 45 -7.28 -6.38 -9.17
CA PHE A 45 -7.86 -6.68 -7.86
C PHE A 45 -9.38 -6.53 -7.78
N SER A 46 -10.06 -6.28 -8.89
CA SER A 46 -11.51 -6.03 -8.93
C SER A 46 -12.36 -7.12 -8.25
N GLU A 47 -11.97 -8.38 -8.41
CA GLU A 47 -12.66 -9.54 -7.81
C GLU A 47 -11.94 -10.07 -6.57
N ILE A 48 -10.61 -10.13 -6.64
CA ILE A 48 -9.78 -10.82 -5.65
C ILE A 48 -9.77 -10.08 -4.32
N MET A 49 -9.54 -8.76 -4.34
CA MET A 49 -9.36 -7.98 -3.12
C MET A 49 -10.63 -7.93 -2.26
N PRO A 50 -11.82 -7.63 -2.81
CA PRO A 50 -13.06 -7.70 -2.03
C PRO A 50 -13.31 -9.09 -1.44
N LYS A 51 -13.07 -10.16 -2.22
CA LYS A 51 -13.23 -11.55 -1.77
C LYS A 51 -12.32 -11.88 -0.59
N VAL A 52 -11.03 -11.56 -0.69
CA VAL A 52 -10.04 -11.80 0.37
C VAL A 52 -10.41 -11.05 1.65
N PHE A 53 -10.76 -9.78 1.57
CA PHE A 53 -11.15 -9.00 2.74
C PHE A 53 -12.41 -9.54 3.41
N MET A 54 -13.43 -9.94 2.64
CA MET A 54 -14.64 -10.58 3.17
C MET A 54 -14.34 -11.93 3.83
N GLU A 55 -13.49 -12.75 3.23
CA GLU A 55 -13.08 -14.04 3.79
C GLU A 55 -12.36 -13.87 5.13
N LEU A 56 -11.53 -12.83 5.25
CA LEU A 56 -10.86 -12.45 6.50
C LEU A 56 -11.78 -11.76 7.52
N GLY A 57 -13.06 -11.58 7.20
CA GLY A 57 -14.10 -11.12 8.12
C GLY A 57 -14.42 -9.64 8.06
N ALA A 58 -13.88 -8.87 7.13
CA ALA A 58 -14.19 -7.45 6.96
C ALA A 58 -15.59 -7.24 6.34
N GLY A 59 -16.25 -6.16 6.71
CA GLY A 59 -17.39 -5.60 6.01
C GLY A 59 -16.89 -4.71 4.86
N VAL A 60 -17.05 -5.17 3.62
CA VAL A 60 -16.46 -4.56 2.43
C VAL A 60 -17.49 -3.76 1.64
N ILE A 61 -17.09 -2.57 1.20
CA ILE A 61 -17.76 -1.76 0.18
C ILE A 61 -16.79 -1.62 -0.96
N ALA A 62 -17.04 -2.32 -2.06
CA ALA A 62 -16.18 -2.30 -3.23
C ALA A 62 -16.68 -1.29 -4.27
N ILE A 63 -15.76 -0.47 -4.75
CA ILE A 63 -15.96 0.46 -5.88
C ILE A 63 -14.84 0.27 -6.90
N GLY A 64 -15.00 0.79 -8.11
CA GLY A 64 -14.01 0.56 -9.17
C GLY A 64 -13.73 -0.94 -9.39
N ASN A 65 -14.75 -1.80 -9.28
CA ASN A 65 -14.61 -3.26 -9.32
C ASN A 65 -15.44 -3.92 -10.43
N LYS A 66 -15.74 -3.17 -11.50
CA LYS A 66 -16.47 -3.65 -12.68
C LYS A 66 -15.66 -3.37 -13.94
N PRO A 67 -14.57 -4.13 -14.18
CA PRO A 67 -13.73 -3.94 -15.34
C PRO A 67 -14.51 -4.25 -16.62
N ASP A 68 -14.40 -3.39 -17.63
CA ASP A 68 -14.99 -3.57 -18.96
C ASP A 68 -13.94 -3.68 -20.08
N GLY A 69 -12.65 -3.70 -19.71
CA GLY A 69 -11.50 -3.75 -20.62
C GLY A 69 -10.99 -2.37 -21.06
N TRP A 70 -11.71 -1.29 -20.75
CA TRP A 70 -11.37 0.08 -21.17
C TRP A 70 -11.36 1.09 -20.01
N ASN A 71 -11.93 0.73 -18.87
CA ASN A 71 -12.16 1.64 -17.73
C ASN A 71 -11.14 1.53 -16.61
N ILE A 72 -10.05 0.81 -16.80
CA ILE A 72 -8.96 0.70 -15.81
C ILE A 72 -8.41 2.09 -15.45
N ASN A 73 -8.31 2.40 -14.15
CA ASN A 73 -7.89 3.69 -13.60
C ASN A 73 -8.74 4.90 -14.04
N ARG A 74 -9.88 4.71 -14.69
CA ARG A 74 -10.72 5.81 -15.16
C ARG A 74 -11.54 6.38 -14.02
N ASP A 75 -11.17 7.58 -13.56
CA ASP A 75 -11.82 8.30 -12.46
C ASP A 75 -11.98 7.45 -11.18
N CYS A 76 -11.01 6.60 -10.89
CA CYS A 76 -10.95 5.71 -9.72
C CYS A 76 -9.52 5.29 -9.42
N GLY A 77 -9.33 4.60 -8.29
CA GLY A 77 -8.05 4.07 -7.86
C GLY A 77 -7.13 5.11 -7.21
N SER A 78 -5.86 4.76 -7.07
CA SER A 78 -4.87 5.50 -6.26
C SER A 78 -4.62 6.94 -6.72
N GLN A 79 -4.92 7.28 -7.98
CA GLN A 79 -4.75 8.64 -8.51
C GLN A 79 -6.02 9.50 -8.42
N HIS A 80 -7.19 8.87 -8.28
CA HIS A 80 -8.52 9.51 -8.23
C HIS A 80 -9.31 8.99 -7.04
N VAL A 81 -8.91 9.44 -5.85
CA VAL A 81 -9.42 8.92 -4.57
C VAL A 81 -10.74 9.54 -4.12
N GLU A 82 -11.28 10.52 -4.85
CA GLU A 82 -12.45 11.31 -4.46
C GLU A 82 -13.66 10.41 -4.18
N LYS A 83 -13.92 9.45 -5.08
CA LYS A 83 -15.03 8.48 -4.92
C LYS A 83 -14.84 7.57 -3.71
N MET A 84 -13.59 7.17 -3.43
CA MET A 84 -13.29 6.39 -2.24
C MET A 84 -13.58 7.20 -0.97
N VAL A 85 -13.14 8.46 -0.93
CA VAL A 85 -13.37 9.36 0.20
C VAL A 85 -14.86 9.58 0.44
N GLU A 86 -15.63 9.87 -0.61
CA GLU A 86 -17.09 10.00 -0.53
C GLU A 86 -17.75 8.73 0.02
N ALA A 87 -17.33 7.56 -0.48
CA ALA A 87 -17.86 6.27 -0.04
C ALA A 87 -17.50 5.98 1.43
N VAL A 88 -16.28 6.32 1.89
CA VAL A 88 -15.86 6.17 3.29
C VAL A 88 -16.73 7.00 4.21
N CYS A 89 -16.90 8.29 3.91
CA CYS A 89 -17.72 9.20 4.70
C CYS A 89 -19.20 8.79 4.70
N GLY A 90 -19.75 8.49 3.52
CA GLY A 90 -21.16 8.10 3.36
C GLY A 90 -21.52 6.78 4.02
N ALA A 91 -20.58 5.84 4.06
CA ALA A 91 -20.80 4.53 4.67
C ALA A 91 -20.31 4.45 6.13
N HIS A 92 -19.75 5.51 6.67
CA HIS A 92 -19.08 5.49 7.98
C HIS A 92 -18.05 4.35 8.10
N ALA A 93 -17.26 4.14 7.04
CA ALA A 93 -16.21 3.14 7.05
C ALA A 93 -15.02 3.61 7.89
N GLN A 94 -14.29 2.67 8.49
CA GLN A 94 -13.13 2.97 9.34
C GLN A 94 -11.88 3.27 8.52
N LEU A 95 -11.86 2.81 7.26
CA LEU A 95 -10.71 2.86 6.38
C LEU A 95 -11.17 2.87 4.92
N GLY A 96 -10.53 3.68 4.10
CA GLY A 96 -10.60 3.60 2.65
C GLY A 96 -9.25 3.17 2.08
N ILE A 97 -9.28 2.29 1.10
CA ILE A 97 -8.10 1.79 0.40
C ILE A 97 -8.36 1.91 -1.10
N ALA A 98 -7.50 2.62 -1.80
CA ALA A 98 -7.48 2.68 -3.26
C ALA A 98 -6.18 2.07 -3.79
N VAL A 99 -6.30 1.19 -4.76
CA VAL A 99 -5.17 0.62 -5.49
C VAL A 99 -5.11 1.17 -6.91
N ASP A 100 -4.05 0.90 -7.65
CA ASP A 100 -4.04 1.17 -9.07
C ASP A 100 -4.35 -0.09 -9.91
N GLY A 101 -4.39 0.09 -11.23
CA GLY A 101 -4.92 -0.94 -12.12
C GLY A 101 -4.13 -2.24 -12.15
N ASP A 102 -2.80 -2.21 -11.98
CA ASP A 102 -1.91 -3.36 -11.91
C ASP A 102 -1.62 -3.82 -10.47
N GLY A 103 -2.11 -3.06 -9.46
CA GLY A 103 -2.14 -3.47 -8.07
C GLY A 103 -0.82 -3.36 -7.33
N ASP A 104 0.08 -2.50 -7.78
CA ASP A 104 1.39 -2.30 -7.15
C ASP A 104 1.42 -1.09 -6.20
N ARG A 105 0.43 -0.19 -6.26
CA ARG A 105 0.32 1.01 -5.43
C ARG A 105 -0.94 1.03 -4.57
N ILE A 106 -0.79 1.55 -3.36
CA ILE A 106 -1.86 1.74 -2.38
C ILE A 106 -1.90 3.19 -1.91
N ILE A 107 -3.10 3.75 -1.85
CA ILE A 107 -3.41 4.98 -1.12
C ILE A 107 -4.49 4.65 -0.11
N VAL A 108 -4.36 5.19 1.08
CA VAL A 108 -5.36 5.00 2.14
C VAL A 108 -5.98 6.33 2.54
N CYS A 109 -7.19 6.30 3.09
CA CYS A 109 -7.76 7.43 3.80
C CYS A 109 -8.38 6.96 5.12
N ASP A 110 -8.40 7.88 6.09
CA ASP A 110 -9.03 7.65 7.37
C ASP A 110 -10.57 7.75 7.30
N GLU A 111 -11.26 7.50 8.41
CA GLU A 111 -12.72 7.56 8.54
C GLU A 111 -13.31 8.97 8.33
N LYS A 112 -12.46 10.00 8.27
CA LYS A 112 -12.84 11.39 7.96
C LYS A 112 -12.59 11.75 6.51
N GLY A 113 -12.04 10.82 5.72
CA GLY A 113 -11.66 11.04 4.33
C GLY A 113 -10.31 11.74 4.14
N VAL A 114 -9.50 11.86 5.19
CA VAL A 114 -8.15 12.43 5.06
C VAL A 114 -7.23 11.43 4.38
N ARG A 115 -6.71 11.80 3.22
CA ARG A 115 -5.76 10.99 2.44
C ARG A 115 -4.41 10.91 3.14
N LEU A 116 -3.83 9.72 3.14
CA LEU A 116 -2.49 9.42 3.62
C LEU A 116 -1.62 9.03 2.44
N ASP A 117 -0.46 9.68 2.32
CA ASP A 117 0.51 9.35 1.28
C ASP A 117 1.34 8.09 1.62
N GLY A 118 2.14 7.63 0.65
CA GLY A 118 2.96 6.45 0.82
C GLY A 118 3.98 6.57 1.96
N ASP A 119 4.49 7.77 2.24
CA ASP A 119 5.45 7.97 3.33
C ASP A 119 4.81 7.71 4.71
N GLN A 120 3.53 8.06 4.89
CA GLN A 120 2.78 7.73 6.10
C GLN A 120 2.55 6.22 6.21
N VAL A 121 2.25 5.56 5.10
CA VAL A 121 2.07 4.08 5.07
C VAL A 121 3.39 3.38 5.39
N ILE A 122 4.50 3.82 4.80
CA ILE A 122 5.85 3.30 5.10
C ILE A 122 6.17 3.45 6.59
N ALA A 123 5.92 4.62 7.15
CA ALA A 123 6.13 4.90 8.57
C ALA A 123 5.32 3.96 9.46
N PHE A 124 4.04 3.77 9.13
CA PHE A 124 3.15 2.86 9.86
C PHE A 124 3.63 1.42 9.80
N LEU A 125 3.95 0.91 8.60
CA LEU A 125 4.44 -0.45 8.41
C LEU A 125 5.72 -0.70 9.21
N GLY A 126 6.68 0.23 9.16
CA GLY A 126 7.92 0.16 9.92
C GLY A 126 7.68 0.11 11.43
N GLN A 127 6.86 1.03 11.95
CA GLN A 127 6.52 1.08 13.38
C GLN A 127 5.75 -0.18 13.81
N TYR A 128 4.74 -0.60 13.05
CA TYR A 128 3.92 -1.76 13.35
C TYR A 128 4.73 -3.05 13.40
N LEU A 129 5.53 -3.32 12.35
CA LEU A 129 6.35 -4.52 12.30
C LEU A 129 7.45 -4.52 13.37
N LYS A 130 8.01 -3.35 13.73
CA LYS A 130 8.93 -3.24 14.85
C LYS A 130 8.25 -3.60 16.18
N GLY A 131 7.06 -3.08 16.42
CA GLY A 131 6.28 -3.41 17.63
C GLY A 131 5.94 -4.89 17.74
N LYS A 132 5.90 -5.61 16.60
CA LYS A 132 5.71 -7.06 16.53
C LYS A 132 7.03 -7.86 16.54
N SER A 133 8.17 -7.22 16.66
CA SER A 133 9.51 -7.85 16.52
C SER A 133 9.68 -8.57 15.16
N ARG A 134 9.04 -8.05 14.12
CA ARG A 134 9.04 -8.59 12.74
C ARG A 134 9.74 -7.67 11.74
N LEU A 135 10.19 -6.48 12.15
CA LEU A 135 11.00 -5.60 11.30
C LEU A 135 12.42 -6.15 11.20
N LYS A 136 12.83 -6.56 10.01
CA LYS A 136 14.17 -7.08 9.74
C LYS A 136 15.15 -5.94 9.43
N GLY A 137 16.44 -6.16 9.71
CA GLY A 137 17.49 -5.16 9.53
C GLY A 137 17.35 -3.92 10.42
N ASN A 138 16.30 -3.85 11.25
CA ASN A 138 15.91 -2.66 12.02
C ASN A 138 15.81 -1.40 11.13
N ALA A 139 15.48 -1.60 9.84
CA ALA A 139 15.52 -0.56 8.82
C ALA A 139 14.27 -0.60 7.93
N VAL A 140 13.93 0.55 7.40
CA VAL A 140 12.94 0.76 6.35
C VAL A 140 13.64 1.46 5.19
N VAL A 141 13.33 1.05 3.96
CA VAL A 141 13.87 1.70 2.75
C VAL A 141 12.82 2.61 2.15
N ALA A 142 13.20 3.87 1.91
CA ALA A 142 12.39 4.86 1.21
C ALA A 142 13.23 5.57 0.15
N THR A 143 12.59 6.19 -0.84
CA THR A 143 13.33 6.87 -1.90
C THR A 143 13.86 8.23 -1.46
N ILE A 144 14.82 8.78 -2.22
CA ILE A 144 15.36 10.13 -1.99
C ILE A 144 14.30 11.24 -2.11
N VAL A 145 13.16 10.98 -2.78
CA VAL A 145 12.05 11.94 -2.90
C VAL A 145 11.04 11.86 -1.76
N SER A 146 11.10 10.83 -0.92
CA SER A 146 10.28 10.72 0.29
C SER A 146 10.54 11.87 1.26
N ASN A 147 9.52 12.25 2.02
CA ASN A 147 9.57 13.39 2.92
C ASN A 147 10.66 13.25 3.99
N PRO A 148 11.51 14.26 4.24
CA PRO A 148 12.54 14.18 5.30
C PRO A 148 11.97 14.00 6.73
N ALA A 149 10.70 14.33 6.95
CA ALA A 149 10.06 14.07 8.24
C ALA A 149 9.90 12.58 8.54
N LEU A 150 9.85 11.72 7.50
CA LEU A 150 9.85 10.27 7.63
C LEU A 150 11.11 9.78 8.36
N ASP A 151 12.31 10.29 8.01
CA ASP A 151 13.57 9.91 8.67
C ASP A 151 13.53 10.24 10.17
N ARG A 152 13.04 11.46 10.50
CA ARG A 152 12.96 11.91 11.89
C ARG A 152 11.99 11.04 12.69
N PHE A 153 10.84 10.72 12.09
CA PHE A 153 9.85 9.86 12.71
C PHE A 153 10.42 8.46 12.96
N LEU A 154 10.93 7.79 11.94
CA LEU A 154 11.49 6.45 12.06
C LEU A 154 12.64 6.40 13.08
N LYS A 155 13.54 7.39 13.05
CA LYS A 155 14.61 7.52 14.03
C LYS A 155 14.09 7.66 15.47
N SER A 156 13.00 8.41 15.69
CA SER A 156 12.36 8.51 17.00
C SER A 156 11.79 7.17 17.50
N GLN A 157 11.43 6.30 16.57
CA GLN A 157 11.00 4.93 16.83
C GLN A 157 12.19 3.95 16.96
N GLY A 158 13.43 4.44 16.84
CA GLY A 158 14.65 3.63 16.81
C GLY A 158 14.75 2.73 15.58
N VAL A 159 14.21 3.16 14.43
CA VAL A 159 14.28 2.50 13.13
C VAL A 159 15.13 3.33 12.20
N ASP A 160 16.02 2.68 11.46
CA ASP A 160 16.84 3.34 10.45
C ASP A 160 16.02 3.56 9.18
N CYS A 161 16.14 4.76 8.58
CA CYS A 161 15.58 5.07 7.27
C CYS A 161 16.70 5.08 6.23
N VAL A 162 16.73 4.06 5.39
CA VAL A 162 17.69 3.95 4.30
C VAL A 162 17.12 4.61 3.06
N ARG A 163 17.92 5.45 2.38
CA ARG A 163 17.51 6.14 1.16
C ARG A 163 18.00 5.43 -0.08
N SER A 164 17.07 5.15 -1.01
CA SER A 164 17.36 4.59 -2.33
C SER A 164 17.17 5.63 -3.44
N GLY A 165 17.62 5.34 -4.63
CA GLY A 165 17.16 6.02 -5.84
C GLY A 165 15.66 5.82 -6.05
N VAL A 166 15.06 6.64 -6.94
CA VAL A 166 13.64 6.52 -7.31
C VAL A 166 13.44 5.31 -8.23
N GLY A 167 12.47 4.50 -7.91
CA GLY A 167 12.08 3.28 -8.64
C GLY A 167 12.23 2.02 -7.82
N GLU A 168 11.26 1.11 -7.96
CA GLU A 168 11.15 -0.14 -7.22
C GLU A 168 12.46 -0.93 -7.16
N ARG A 169 13.13 -1.05 -8.30
CA ARG A 169 14.40 -1.79 -8.40
C ARG A 169 15.43 -1.30 -7.37
N TYR A 170 15.59 0.02 -7.23
CA TYR A 170 16.56 0.59 -6.29
C TYR A 170 16.12 0.39 -4.83
N VAL A 171 14.81 0.47 -4.58
CA VAL A 171 14.26 0.15 -3.26
C VAL A 171 14.60 -1.29 -2.89
N ILE A 172 14.35 -2.26 -3.78
CA ILE A 172 14.62 -3.67 -3.54
C ILE A 172 16.12 -3.96 -3.38
N GLU A 173 16.98 -3.30 -4.15
CA GLU A 173 18.44 -3.44 -4.03
C GLU A 173 18.92 -2.97 -2.65
N GLU A 174 18.45 -1.81 -2.16
CA GLU A 174 18.81 -1.33 -0.83
C GLU A 174 18.18 -2.18 0.29
N MET A 175 16.95 -2.67 0.11
CA MET A 175 16.35 -3.62 1.07
C MET A 175 17.22 -4.86 1.24
N LYS A 176 17.69 -5.45 0.15
CA LYS A 176 18.60 -6.61 0.19
C LYS A 176 19.93 -6.29 0.87
N ARG A 177 20.52 -5.13 0.57
CA ARG A 177 21.81 -4.69 1.12
C ARG A 177 21.74 -4.52 2.65
N HIS A 178 20.64 -4.00 3.15
CA HIS A 178 20.44 -3.72 4.58
C HIS A 178 19.67 -4.81 5.34
N GLY A 179 19.27 -5.89 4.64
CA GLY A 179 18.46 -6.96 5.25
C GLY A 179 17.07 -6.49 5.67
N ALA A 180 16.57 -5.38 5.10
CA ALA A 180 15.26 -4.82 5.42
C ALA A 180 14.14 -5.59 4.71
N ASN A 181 12.99 -5.72 5.37
CA ASN A 181 11.80 -6.36 4.80
C ASN A 181 10.66 -5.39 4.50
N VAL A 182 10.86 -4.09 4.74
CA VAL A 182 9.92 -3.02 4.40
C VAL A 182 10.61 -1.99 3.53
N GLY A 183 10.00 -1.67 2.40
CA GLY A 183 10.42 -0.57 1.55
C GLY A 183 9.26 0.01 0.77
N GLY A 184 9.43 1.21 0.24
CA GLY A 184 8.40 1.81 -0.58
C GLY A 184 8.70 3.22 -1.05
N GLU A 185 7.71 3.81 -1.68
CA GLU A 185 7.76 5.14 -2.28
C GLU A 185 6.58 6.01 -1.83
N GLU A 186 6.77 7.32 -1.84
CA GLU A 186 5.70 8.29 -1.57
C GLU A 186 4.47 8.10 -2.45
N SER A 187 4.67 7.57 -3.67
CA SER A 187 3.59 7.25 -4.62
C SER A 187 2.63 6.15 -4.15
N GLY A 188 2.95 5.45 -3.07
CA GLY A 188 2.15 4.34 -2.55
C GLY A 188 2.67 2.96 -2.96
N HIS A 189 3.76 2.86 -3.70
CA HIS A 189 4.39 1.58 -4.03
C HIS A 189 5.03 0.99 -2.77
N MET A 190 4.53 -0.17 -2.29
CA MET A 190 4.96 -0.79 -1.03
C MET A 190 5.49 -2.19 -1.26
N VAL A 191 6.70 -2.45 -0.77
CA VAL A 191 7.36 -3.77 -0.82
C VAL A 191 7.44 -4.35 0.59
N LEU A 192 6.80 -5.49 0.80
CA LEU A 192 6.89 -6.30 2.00
C LEU A 192 7.56 -7.64 1.63
N SER A 193 8.91 -7.69 1.66
CA SER A 193 9.68 -8.77 1.06
C SER A 193 9.54 -10.13 1.72
N ASP A 194 8.91 -10.19 2.90
CA ASP A 194 8.55 -11.46 3.53
C ASP A 194 7.42 -12.18 2.78
N TYR A 195 6.63 -11.45 1.98
CA TYR A 195 5.45 -11.97 1.30
C TYR A 195 5.52 -11.84 -0.21
N ALA A 196 6.07 -10.75 -0.74
CA ALA A 196 6.22 -10.53 -2.17
C ALA A 196 7.59 -9.98 -2.52
N ARG A 197 8.10 -10.31 -3.71
CA ARG A 197 9.40 -9.82 -4.21
C ARG A 197 9.30 -8.45 -4.87
N THR A 198 8.10 -7.99 -5.13
CA THR A 198 7.74 -6.73 -5.80
C THR A 198 6.75 -5.96 -4.93
N GLY A 199 6.42 -4.74 -5.30
CA GLY A 199 5.30 -4.01 -4.70
C GLY A 199 4.00 -4.79 -4.82
N ASP A 200 3.22 -4.79 -3.75
CA ASP A 200 1.93 -5.48 -3.71
C ASP A 200 0.96 -4.72 -2.79
N ALA A 201 -0.02 -4.08 -3.43
CA ALA A 201 -0.99 -3.25 -2.73
C ALA A 201 -1.95 -4.08 -1.86
N MET A 202 -2.29 -5.31 -2.26
CA MET A 202 -3.13 -6.21 -1.47
C MET A 202 -2.46 -6.57 -0.15
N ILE A 203 -1.19 -6.98 -0.19
CA ILE A 203 -0.41 -7.35 0.99
C ILE A 203 -0.27 -6.14 1.92
N ALA A 204 0.09 -4.97 1.37
CA ALA A 204 0.18 -3.74 2.14
C ALA A 204 -1.17 -3.38 2.79
N ALA A 205 -2.27 -3.47 2.04
CA ALA A 205 -3.62 -3.21 2.52
C ALA A 205 -4.03 -4.14 3.68
N LEU A 206 -3.71 -5.42 3.59
CA LEU A 206 -3.99 -6.39 4.65
C LEU A 206 -3.22 -6.07 5.93
N VAL A 207 -1.92 -5.78 5.82
CA VAL A 207 -1.08 -5.45 6.99
C VAL A 207 -1.50 -4.12 7.64
N VAL A 208 -1.84 -3.10 6.84
CA VAL A 208 -2.37 -1.82 7.36
C VAL A 208 -3.70 -2.03 8.08
N SER A 209 -4.62 -2.80 7.48
CA SER A 209 -5.93 -3.09 8.07
C SER A 209 -5.83 -3.86 9.39
N GLN A 210 -4.95 -4.85 9.43
CA GLN A 210 -4.67 -5.61 10.65
C GLN A 210 -4.09 -4.72 11.75
N GLY A 211 -3.10 -3.88 11.40
CA GLY A 211 -2.47 -2.97 12.35
C GLY A 211 -3.44 -1.93 12.90
N LEU A 212 -4.38 -1.44 12.08
CA LEU A 212 -5.46 -0.55 12.54
C LEU A 212 -6.32 -1.24 13.60
N LEU A 213 -6.82 -2.44 13.30
CA LEU A 213 -7.69 -3.17 14.24
C LEU A 213 -6.98 -3.50 15.56
N GLU A 214 -5.74 -3.95 15.48
CA GLU A 214 -4.96 -4.28 16.68
C GLU A 214 -4.63 -3.07 17.55
N SER A 215 -4.58 -1.88 16.95
CA SER A 215 -4.37 -0.64 17.70
C SER A 215 -5.54 -0.29 18.62
N GLY A 216 -6.75 -0.76 18.30
CA GLY A 216 -8.00 -0.39 18.96
C GLY A 216 -8.39 1.08 18.79
N LYS A 217 -7.70 1.82 17.92
CA LYS A 217 -7.88 3.26 17.67
C LYS A 217 -8.55 3.51 16.32
N LYS A 218 -9.07 4.71 16.14
CA LYS A 218 -9.49 5.18 14.81
C LYS A 218 -8.25 5.51 13.97
N MET A 219 -8.39 5.43 12.65
CA MET A 219 -7.29 5.77 11.74
C MET A 219 -6.83 7.21 11.94
N SER A 220 -7.75 8.16 12.13
CA SER A 220 -7.45 9.57 12.41
C SER A 220 -6.80 9.85 13.78
N GLU A 221 -6.76 8.86 14.67
CA GLU A 221 -6.02 8.94 15.94
C GLU A 221 -4.59 8.40 15.82
N ILE A 222 -4.34 7.59 14.78
CA ILE A 222 -3.01 7.07 14.45
C ILE A 222 -2.28 8.04 13.54
N PHE A 223 -2.96 8.57 12.55
CA PHE A 223 -2.39 9.43 11.51
C PHE A 223 -2.81 10.90 11.68
N PRO A 224 -1.95 11.85 11.23
CA PRO A 224 -0.63 11.60 10.65
C PRO A 224 0.40 11.22 11.71
N LEU A 225 1.27 10.27 11.39
CA LEU A 225 2.37 9.85 12.26
C LEU A 225 3.45 10.94 12.40
N PHE A 226 3.57 11.77 11.38
CA PHE A 226 4.42 12.96 11.36
C PHE A 226 3.80 14.05 10.49
N VAL A 227 4.12 15.28 10.79
CA VAL A 227 3.75 16.44 9.94
C VAL A 227 4.75 16.51 8.79
N PRO A 228 4.31 16.43 7.53
CA PRO A 228 5.20 16.53 6.39
C PRO A 228 5.95 17.88 6.38
N MET A 229 7.25 17.82 6.11
CA MET A 229 8.04 19.02 5.86
C MET A 229 7.73 19.56 4.46
N TYR A 230 7.71 20.87 4.33
CA TYR A 230 7.59 21.49 3.01
C TYR A 230 8.78 21.07 2.15
N LYS A 231 8.50 20.53 0.96
CA LYS A 231 9.50 20.22 -0.07
C LYS A 231 9.09 20.88 -1.37
N LYS A 232 10.09 21.46 -2.07
CA LYS A 232 9.92 22.01 -3.42
C LYS A 232 10.75 21.20 -4.37
N ARG A 233 10.09 20.60 -5.35
CA ARG A 233 10.79 19.95 -6.48
C ARG A 233 11.12 21.04 -7.50
N VAL A 234 12.38 21.09 -7.91
CA VAL A 234 12.85 21.96 -9.01
C VAL A 234 13.45 21.03 -10.05
N ASP A 235 12.80 20.90 -11.19
CA ASP A 235 13.33 20.17 -12.33
C ASP A 235 14.21 21.13 -13.15
N THR A 236 15.52 20.88 -13.19
CA THR A 236 16.46 21.63 -14.02
C THR A 236 16.67 20.88 -15.32
N LEU A 237 16.26 21.48 -16.44
CA LEU A 237 16.65 20.98 -17.76
C LEU A 237 18.15 21.21 -17.96
N SER A 238 18.89 20.13 -18.16
CA SER A 238 20.30 20.26 -18.56
C SER A 238 20.35 20.69 -20.02
N LEU A 239 20.90 21.88 -20.25
CA LEU A 239 21.16 22.44 -21.60
C LEU A 239 22.40 21.82 -22.30
N ILE A 240 22.85 20.66 -21.85
CA ILE A 240 24.10 20.03 -22.36
C ILE A 240 23.89 19.26 -23.68
N HIS A 241 22.69 19.24 -24.24
CA HIS A 241 22.44 18.57 -25.54
C HIS A 241 21.75 19.53 -26.52
N ILE A 242 22.43 20.64 -26.84
CA ILE A 242 22.17 21.41 -28.06
C ILE A 242 23.41 21.28 -28.94
#